data_7cf43c1abacde32f36fe47b2d87baa39
#
_entry.id   7cf43c1abacde32f36fe47b2d87baa39
#
_cell.length_a   1.000
_cell.length_b   1.000
_cell.length_c   1.000
_cell.angle_alpha   90.00
_cell.angle_beta   90.00
_cell.angle_gamma   90.00
#
_symmetry.space_group_name_H-M   'P 1'
#
loop_
_entity.id
_entity.type
_entity.pdbx_description
1 polymer ?
#
loop_
_entity_poly.entity_id
_entity_poly.type
_entity_poly.pdbx_seq_one_letter_code
_entity_poly.pdbx_strand_id
1 'polypeptide(L)'
;MNHDMIPELVAWIETQLSTRLTIDEVALRSGYSRWHLERAYLKSTGMTLGEYIRRRQLSCAAAELRLTRSGVIDVAMKYGFSSQQTFTRAFRAYFGQPPGRYRRLGDWACSQLFPPYNKTIYPVVKPEVVSMPCRVLSGTVNKFSCELGKFGLFNMDVRYRFFRRYLRENNFLPHQAWGVTDFHSNPDTPGIIDIRYMTATEEGKSVFSGKEKIKITIPAGTYLQFHYNGRSDGFQDFILDVNRIHLPRLGVVR
;
A
#
# COMPACT_ATOMS: atom_id res chain seq x y z
N MET A 1 -16.49 27.71 1.62
CA MET A 1 -15.40 26.77 1.91
C MET A 1 -15.39 25.74 0.79
N ASN A 2 -14.34 25.72 -0.02
CA ASN A 2 -14.27 24.80 -1.16
C ASN A 2 -14.38 23.35 -0.67
N HIS A 3 -15.32 22.60 -1.22
CA HIS A 3 -15.61 21.21 -0.80
C HIS A 3 -14.42 20.26 -1.02
N ASP A 4 -13.43 20.69 -1.81
CA ASP A 4 -12.28 19.88 -2.21
C ASP A 4 -11.00 20.08 -1.38
N MET A 5 -10.99 21.06 -0.46
CA MET A 5 -9.80 21.42 0.31
C MET A 5 -9.31 20.27 1.23
N ILE A 6 -10.24 19.57 1.91
CA ILE A 6 -9.85 18.49 2.84
C ILE A 6 -9.21 17.30 2.14
N PRO A 7 -9.74 16.79 1.02
CA PRO A 7 -9.08 15.74 0.23
C PRO A 7 -7.67 16.11 -0.24
N GLU A 8 -7.49 17.32 -0.78
CA GLU A 8 -6.17 17.81 -1.23
C GLU A 8 -5.18 17.92 -0.07
N LEU A 9 -5.65 18.45 1.07
CA LEU A 9 -4.83 18.57 2.26
C LEU A 9 -4.43 17.19 2.80
N VAL A 10 -5.35 16.23 2.83
CA VAL A 10 -5.06 14.85 3.21
C VAL A 10 -4.04 14.22 2.26
N ALA A 11 -4.21 14.37 0.97
CA ALA A 11 -3.26 13.85 -0.01
C ALA A 11 -1.84 14.41 0.24
N TRP A 12 -1.73 15.70 0.53
CA TRP A 12 -0.46 16.31 0.90
C TRP A 12 0.08 15.77 2.23
N ILE A 13 -0.74 15.66 3.30
CA ILE A 13 -0.34 15.09 4.59
C ILE A 13 0.24 13.69 4.41
N GLU A 14 -0.38 12.85 3.58
CA GLU A 14 0.11 11.49 3.30
C GLU A 14 1.52 11.48 2.71
N THR A 15 1.90 12.49 1.94
CA THR A 15 3.27 12.63 1.43
C THR A 15 4.28 13.08 2.50
N GLN A 16 3.80 13.67 3.61
CA GLN A 16 4.63 14.24 4.68
C GLN A 16 4.70 13.35 5.94
N LEU A 17 4.03 12.20 5.97
CA LEU A 17 3.97 11.34 7.17
C LEU A 17 5.33 10.84 7.65
N SER A 18 6.32 10.74 6.76
CA SER A 18 7.70 10.39 7.07
C SER A 18 8.55 11.58 7.52
N THR A 19 7.94 12.65 7.94
CA THR A 19 8.60 13.83 8.51
C THR A 19 7.95 14.21 9.84
N ARG A 20 8.59 15.10 10.58
CA ARG A 20 7.98 15.67 11.78
C ARG A 20 6.94 16.72 11.36
N LEU A 21 5.72 16.26 11.03
CA LEU A 21 4.63 17.12 10.62
C LEU A 21 3.88 17.69 11.84
N THR A 22 3.81 19.02 11.94
CA THR A 22 3.06 19.73 12.98
C THR A 22 1.73 20.25 12.43
N ILE A 23 0.75 20.47 13.32
CA ILE A 23 -0.56 21.04 12.93
C ILE A 23 -0.38 22.47 12.39
N ASP A 24 0.61 23.21 12.90
CA ASP A 24 0.88 24.58 12.45
C ASP A 24 1.42 24.61 11.00
N GLU A 25 2.25 23.65 10.61
CA GLU A 25 2.69 23.50 9.22
C GLU A 25 1.53 23.13 8.30
N VAL A 26 0.62 22.26 8.75
CA VAL A 26 -0.60 21.92 8.00
C VAL A 26 -1.52 23.13 7.86
N ALA A 27 -1.67 23.94 8.92
CA ALA A 27 -2.46 25.17 8.89
C ALA A 27 -1.85 26.18 7.91
N LEU A 28 -0.54 26.39 7.98
CA LEU A 28 0.17 27.27 7.04
C LEU A 28 -0.04 26.82 5.59
N ARG A 29 0.07 25.51 5.32
CA ARG A 29 -0.15 24.94 3.98
C ARG A 29 -1.58 25.12 3.48
N SER A 30 -2.56 25.04 4.38
CA SER A 30 -3.97 25.17 4.02
C SER A 30 -4.43 26.62 3.81
N GLY A 31 -3.63 27.60 4.26
CA GLY A 31 -4.02 29.01 4.27
C GLY A 31 -5.08 29.37 5.33
N TYR A 32 -5.40 28.46 6.24
CA TYR A 32 -6.36 28.68 7.32
C TYR A 32 -5.67 28.82 8.68
N SER A 33 -6.32 29.51 9.62
CA SER A 33 -5.87 29.46 11.01
C SER A 33 -6.01 28.04 11.55
N ARG A 34 -5.14 27.67 12.49
CA ARG A 34 -5.17 26.36 13.16
C ARG A 34 -6.56 26.00 13.69
N TRP A 35 -7.23 26.95 14.35
CA TRP A 35 -8.57 26.72 14.90
C TRP A 35 -9.61 26.42 13.80
N HIS A 36 -9.57 27.15 12.71
CA HIS A 36 -10.48 26.96 11.58
C HIS A 36 -10.27 25.61 10.89
N LEU A 37 -8.99 25.26 10.69
CA LEU A 37 -8.60 23.99 10.11
C LEU A 37 -9.05 22.79 10.95
N GLU A 38 -8.75 22.81 12.26
CA GLU A 38 -9.13 21.75 13.19
C GLU A 38 -10.65 21.53 13.19
N ARG A 39 -11.42 22.61 13.26
CA ARG A 39 -12.90 22.54 13.24
C ARG A 39 -13.44 22.03 11.91
N ALA A 40 -12.89 22.50 10.80
CA ALA A 40 -13.30 22.06 9.47
C ALA A 40 -12.97 20.58 9.25
N TYR A 41 -11.77 20.16 9.66
CA TYR A 41 -11.32 18.79 9.55
C TYR A 41 -12.20 17.85 10.40
N LEU A 42 -12.43 18.18 11.67
CA LEU A 42 -13.29 17.41 12.57
C LEU A 42 -14.72 17.27 12.00
N LYS A 43 -15.30 18.38 11.50
CA LYS A 43 -16.62 18.36 10.87
C LYS A 43 -16.69 17.44 9.64
N SER A 44 -15.63 17.41 8.86
CA SER A 44 -15.57 16.64 7.61
C SER A 44 -15.26 15.15 7.81
N THR A 45 -14.45 14.81 8.81
CA THR A 45 -13.87 13.47 8.99
C THR A 45 -14.34 12.74 10.25
N GLY A 46 -14.93 13.47 11.21
CA GLY A 46 -15.34 12.93 12.50
C GLY A 46 -14.19 12.72 13.50
N MET A 47 -12.96 13.13 13.18
CA MET A 47 -11.80 13.05 14.07
C MET A 47 -10.92 14.30 13.99
N THR A 48 -10.07 14.52 15.00
CA THR A 48 -9.15 15.66 14.97
C THR A 48 -8.01 15.42 13.99
N LEU A 49 -7.46 16.49 13.44
CA LEU A 49 -6.32 16.42 12.52
C LEU A 49 -5.09 15.78 13.17
N GLY A 50 -4.81 16.15 14.44
CA GLY A 50 -3.69 15.55 15.19
C GLY A 50 -3.85 14.05 15.41
N GLU A 51 -5.06 13.59 15.71
CA GLU A 51 -5.37 12.17 15.83
C GLU A 51 -5.18 11.44 14.51
N TYR A 52 -5.64 12.01 13.40
CA TYR A 52 -5.43 11.47 12.07
C TYR A 52 -3.95 11.28 11.76
N ILE A 53 -3.16 12.34 11.86
CA ILE A 53 -1.71 12.30 11.58
C ILE A 53 -1.03 11.24 12.45
N ARG A 54 -1.34 11.20 13.75
CA ARG A 54 -0.75 10.24 14.68
C ARG A 54 -1.10 8.78 14.32
N ARG A 55 -2.36 8.49 14.02
CA ARG A 55 -2.79 7.15 13.63
C ARG A 55 -2.14 6.70 12.32
N ARG A 56 -2.00 7.62 11.36
CA ARG A 56 -1.34 7.36 10.08
C ARG A 56 0.14 7.09 10.27
N GLN A 57 0.84 7.94 11.03
CA GLN A 57 2.27 7.74 11.34
C GLN A 57 2.52 6.39 12.01
N LEU A 58 1.71 6.02 13.01
CA LEU A 58 1.83 4.72 13.67
C LEU A 58 1.57 3.55 12.72
N SER A 59 0.60 3.67 11.83
CA SER A 59 0.28 2.64 10.84
C SER A 59 1.37 2.47 9.80
N CYS A 60 1.94 3.56 9.30
CA CYS A 60 3.08 3.52 8.40
C CYS A 60 4.33 2.93 9.10
N ALA A 61 4.59 3.33 10.35
CA ALA A 61 5.67 2.78 11.15
C ALA A 61 5.49 1.26 11.39
N ALA A 62 4.27 0.80 11.65
CA ALA A 62 3.97 -0.62 11.82
C ALA A 62 4.24 -1.42 10.54
N ALA A 63 3.83 -0.89 9.40
CA ALA A 63 4.12 -1.49 8.10
C ALA A 63 5.64 -1.56 7.84
N GLU A 64 6.37 -0.47 8.10
CA GLU A 64 7.83 -0.44 7.92
C GLU A 64 8.56 -1.41 8.84
N LEU A 65 8.14 -1.51 10.11
CA LEU A 65 8.69 -2.49 11.05
C LEU A 65 8.51 -3.94 10.56
N ARG A 66 7.43 -4.24 9.89
CA ARG A 66 7.11 -5.58 9.37
C ARG A 66 7.81 -5.88 8.04
N LEU A 67 7.86 -4.89 7.16
CA LEU A 67 8.28 -5.07 5.78
C LEU A 67 9.76 -4.75 5.55
N THR A 68 10.44 -4.13 6.54
CA THR A 68 11.85 -3.76 6.41
C THR A 68 12.68 -4.22 7.61
N ARG A 69 14.01 -4.09 7.49
CA ARG A 69 14.97 -4.33 8.59
C ARG A 69 15.35 -3.06 9.36
N SER A 70 14.67 -1.93 9.10
CA SER A 70 14.95 -0.65 9.77
C SER A 70 14.95 -0.79 11.29
N GLY A 71 15.88 -0.15 11.97
CA GLY A 71 15.93 -0.14 13.44
C GLY A 71 14.66 0.50 14.03
N VAL A 72 14.28 0.10 15.25
CA VAL A 72 13.10 0.70 15.91
C VAL A 72 13.29 2.19 16.14
N ILE A 73 14.52 2.62 16.47
CA ILE A 73 14.85 4.02 16.65
C ILE A 73 14.76 4.79 15.35
N ASP A 74 15.22 4.22 14.23
CA ASP A 74 15.21 4.86 12.92
C ASP A 74 13.77 5.08 12.45
N VAL A 75 12.92 4.06 12.62
CA VAL A 75 11.47 4.16 12.34
C VAL A 75 10.82 5.22 13.22
N ALA A 76 11.15 5.28 14.51
CA ALA A 76 10.60 6.29 15.42
C ALA A 76 10.93 7.71 14.94
N MET A 77 12.21 7.95 14.63
CA MET A 77 12.69 9.27 14.17
C MET A 77 12.07 9.64 12.82
N LYS A 78 12.02 8.71 11.88
CA LYS A 78 11.42 8.90 10.56
C LYS A 78 9.96 9.35 10.63
N TYR A 79 9.18 8.78 11.54
CA TYR A 79 7.76 9.14 11.70
C TYR A 79 7.52 10.23 12.75
N GLY A 80 8.52 11.07 12.99
CA GLY A 80 8.38 12.33 13.74
C GLY A 80 8.28 12.18 15.26
N PHE A 81 8.68 11.05 15.83
CA PHE A 81 8.75 10.88 17.28
C PHE A 81 10.09 11.42 17.82
N SER A 82 10.02 12.14 18.94
CA SER A 82 11.19 12.76 19.55
C SER A 82 12.16 11.76 20.20
N SER A 83 11.69 10.53 20.48
CA SER A 83 12.51 9.47 21.07
C SER A 83 11.89 8.10 20.84
N GLN A 84 12.72 7.06 20.92
CA GLN A 84 12.25 5.67 20.87
C GLN A 84 11.27 5.36 22.00
N GLN A 85 11.45 5.95 23.19
CA GLN A 85 10.56 5.73 24.33
C GLN A 85 9.16 6.30 24.07
N THR A 86 9.08 7.52 23.55
CA THR A 86 7.81 8.16 23.16
C THR A 86 7.08 7.36 22.10
N PHE A 87 7.84 6.92 21.08
CA PHE A 87 7.32 6.04 20.03
C PHE A 87 6.79 4.73 20.62
N THR A 88 7.60 4.03 21.42
CA THR A 88 7.24 2.72 21.99
C THR A 88 5.98 2.82 22.84
N ARG A 89 5.82 3.89 23.64
CA ARG A 89 4.61 4.14 24.44
C ARG A 89 3.39 4.33 23.56
N ALA A 90 3.47 5.21 22.57
CA ALA A 90 2.37 5.49 21.64
C ALA A 90 2.01 4.26 20.80
N PHE A 91 3.02 3.54 20.31
CA PHE A 91 2.85 2.32 19.51
C PHE A 91 2.17 1.21 20.33
N ARG A 92 2.62 0.99 21.57
CA ARG A 92 2.00 -0.01 22.46
C ARG A 92 0.56 0.37 22.82
N ALA A 93 0.28 1.65 23.06
CA ALA A 93 -1.08 2.11 23.34
C ALA A 93 -2.01 1.86 22.16
N TYR A 94 -1.52 1.97 20.93
CA TYR A 94 -2.32 1.80 19.72
C TYR A 94 -2.45 0.33 19.28
N PHE A 95 -1.35 -0.42 19.25
CA PHE A 95 -1.30 -1.81 18.76
C PHE A 95 -1.34 -2.87 19.86
N GLY A 96 -1.41 -2.49 21.13
CA GLY A 96 -1.39 -3.41 22.28
C GLY A 96 -0.02 -4.03 22.58
N GLN A 97 0.98 -3.84 21.72
CA GLN A 97 2.28 -4.48 21.82
C GLN A 97 3.43 -3.51 21.49
N PRO A 98 4.62 -3.66 22.10
CA PRO A 98 5.77 -2.84 21.77
C PRO A 98 6.29 -3.16 20.34
N PRO A 99 6.95 -2.16 19.66
CA PRO A 99 7.39 -2.28 18.27
C PRO A 99 8.23 -3.52 17.97
N GLY A 100 9.17 -3.83 18.84
CA GLY A 100 10.08 -4.98 18.66
C GLY A 100 9.36 -6.34 18.76
N ARG A 101 8.30 -6.44 19.55
CA ARG A 101 7.44 -7.65 19.59
C ARG A 101 6.54 -7.71 18.37
N TYR A 102 5.92 -6.59 17.99
CA TYR A 102 5.07 -6.48 16.82
C TYR A 102 5.78 -6.91 15.54
N ARG A 103 7.05 -6.52 15.36
CA ARG A 103 7.88 -6.97 14.22
C ARG A 103 7.99 -8.48 14.10
N ARG A 104 8.05 -9.21 15.22
CA ARG A 104 8.27 -10.66 15.28
C ARG A 104 7.00 -11.50 15.29
N LEU A 105 5.81 -10.90 15.23
CA LEU A 105 4.56 -11.65 15.15
C LEU A 105 4.57 -12.53 13.89
N GLY A 106 4.15 -13.79 14.00
CA GLY A 106 3.97 -14.68 12.86
C GLY A 106 2.92 -14.13 11.91
N ASP A 107 1.76 -13.82 12.46
CA ASP A 107 0.63 -13.28 11.70
C ASP A 107 0.59 -11.76 11.78
N TRP A 108 0.30 -11.13 10.66
CA TRP A 108 0.14 -9.68 10.56
C TRP A 108 -1.29 -9.30 10.22
N ALA A 109 -2.05 -8.92 11.22
CA ALA A 109 -3.40 -8.39 11.04
C ALA A 109 -3.34 -6.95 10.51
N CYS A 110 -3.47 -6.79 9.20
CA CYS A 110 -3.55 -5.46 8.56
C CYS A 110 -4.76 -4.64 9.04
N SER A 111 -5.77 -5.30 9.65
CA SER A 111 -6.97 -4.64 10.22
C SER A 111 -6.70 -3.58 11.27
N GLN A 112 -5.54 -3.67 11.94
CA GLN A 112 -5.14 -2.66 12.94
C GLN A 112 -4.52 -1.41 12.31
N LEU A 113 -4.18 -1.45 11.02
CA LEU A 113 -3.64 -0.30 10.32
C LEU A 113 -4.75 0.71 10.02
N PHE A 114 -4.53 1.95 10.41
CA PHE A 114 -5.45 3.03 10.09
C PHE A 114 -5.22 3.47 8.63
N PRO A 115 -6.23 3.36 7.74
CA PRO A 115 -6.08 3.73 6.33
C PRO A 115 -6.03 5.24 6.13
N PRO A 116 -5.53 5.73 4.98
CA PRO A 116 -5.69 7.12 4.57
C PRO A 116 -7.16 7.51 4.54
N TYR A 117 -7.47 8.74 4.93
CA TYR A 117 -8.81 9.28 4.75
C TYR A 117 -9.02 9.56 3.26
N ASN A 118 -9.94 8.83 2.66
CA ASN A 118 -10.35 9.08 1.28
C ASN A 118 -11.82 9.51 1.27
N LYS A 119 -12.07 10.77 0.91
CA LYS A 119 -13.43 11.27 0.67
C LYS A 119 -13.93 10.90 -0.72
N THR A 120 -13.04 10.55 -1.63
CA THR A 120 -13.41 9.97 -2.92
C THR A 120 -13.96 8.59 -2.61
N ILE A 121 -15.26 8.52 -2.49
CA ILE A 121 -16.02 7.29 -2.35
C ILE A 121 -15.85 6.56 -3.68
N TYR A 122 -14.75 5.86 -3.87
CA TYR A 122 -14.86 4.67 -4.68
C TYR A 122 -15.90 3.82 -3.96
N PRO A 123 -16.94 3.38 -4.66
CA PRO A 123 -17.94 2.54 -4.03
C PRO A 123 -17.18 1.46 -3.28
N VAL A 124 -17.55 1.24 -2.00
CA VAL A 124 -16.90 0.23 -1.17
C VAL A 124 -16.96 -1.07 -1.96
N VAL A 125 -15.87 -1.41 -2.61
CA VAL A 125 -15.80 -2.64 -3.39
C VAL A 125 -15.81 -3.75 -2.37
N LYS A 126 -16.97 -4.38 -2.19
CA LYS A 126 -17.08 -5.54 -1.33
C LYS A 126 -16.26 -6.65 -1.98
N PRO A 127 -15.27 -7.18 -1.28
CA PRO A 127 -14.57 -8.33 -1.82
C PRO A 127 -15.49 -9.54 -1.86
N GLU A 128 -15.27 -10.35 -2.83
CA GLU A 128 -15.86 -11.68 -2.89
C GLU A 128 -14.86 -12.70 -2.36
N VAL A 129 -15.34 -13.62 -1.56
CA VAL A 129 -14.55 -14.78 -1.13
C VAL A 129 -14.70 -15.86 -2.20
N VAL A 130 -13.60 -16.16 -2.89
CA VAL A 130 -13.60 -17.12 -3.99
C VAL A 130 -12.66 -18.29 -3.70
N SER A 131 -13.08 -19.48 -4.06
CA SER A 131 -12.20 -20.66 -4.07
C SER A 131 -11.57 -20.79 -5.44
N MET A 132 -10.24 -20.83 -5.50
CA MET A 132 -9.51 -21.02 -6.75
C MET A 132 -8.77 -22.34 -6.76
N PRO A 133 -8.78 -23.05 -7.89
CA PRO A 133 -7.92 -24.23 -8.08
C PRO A 133 -6.47 -23.81 -8.22
N CYS A 134 -5.56 -24.79 -8.08
CA CYS A 134 -4.15 -24.58 -8.40
C CYS A 134 -3.98 -24.13 -9.85
N ARG A 135 -3.21 -23.07 -10.07
CA ARG A 135 -2.91 -22.52 -11.41
C ARG A 135 -1.41 -22.39 -11.61
N VAL A 136 -0.95 -22.79 -12.78
CA VAL A 136 0.42 -22.57 -13.22
C VAL A 136 0.43 -21.38 -14.18
N LEU A 137 1.19 -20.38 -13.82
CA LEU A 137 1.36 -19.15 -14.60
C LEU A 137 2.75 -19.12 -15.22
N SER A 138 2.82 -18.59 -16.43
CA SER A 138 4.04 -18.42 -17.18
C SER A 138 4.18 -16.99 -17.67
N GLY A 139 5.32 -16.35 -17.42
CA GLY A 139 5.49 -14.94 -17.77
C GLY A 139 6.89 -14.41 -17.53
N THR A 140 7.01 -13.10 -17.45
CA THR A 140 8.26 -12.37 -17.24
C THR A 140 8.25 -11.66 -15.88
N VAL A 141 9.40 -11.64 -15.22
CA VAL A 141 9.58 -10.95 -13.93
C VAL A 141 10.40 -9.69 -14.12
N ASN A 142 9.94 -8.62 -13.52
CA ASN A 142 10.68 -7.38 -13.35
C ASN A 142 11.02 -7.22 -11.86
N LYS A 143 12.26 -6.84 -11.59
CA LYS A 143 12.76 -6.60 -10.23
C LYS A 143 13.07 -5.13 -10.08
N PHE A 144 12.68 -4.53 -8.99
CA PHE A 144 13.01 -3.16 -8.63
C PHE A 144 12.93 -2.98 -7.11
N SER A 145 13.60 -1.96 -6.62
CA SER A 145 13.64 -1.63 -5.21
C SER A 145 13.08 -0.23 -4.99
N CYS A 146 12.35 -0.01 -3.92
CA CYS A 146 11.83 1.31 -3.57
C CYS A 146 11.72 1.50 -2.05
N GLU A 147 11.66 2.76 -1.62
CA GLU A 147 11.27 3.10 -0.26
C GLU A 147 9.81 2.70 0.01
N LEU A 148 9.51 2.30 1.25
CA LEU A 148 8.16 1.91 1.64
C LEU A 148 7.12 3.02 1.39
N GLY A 149 7.49 4.28 1.57
CA GLY A 149 6.61 5.43 1.30
C GLY A 149 6.24 5.60 -0.18
N LYS A 150 7.05 5.05 -1.07
CA LYS A 150 6.84 5.01 -2.52
C LYS A 150 6.25 3.68 -3.01
N PHE A 151 5.98 2.77 -2.08
CA PHE A 151 5.36 1.48 -2.38
C PHE A 151 3.99 1.67 -3.03
N GLY A 152 3.80 1.00 -4.16
CA GLY A 152 2.57 1.07 -4.93
C GLY A 152 2.60 2.05 -6.10
N LEU A 153 3.64 2.87 -6.25
CA LEU A 153 3.91 3.60 -7.49
C LEU A 153 4.53 2.63 -8.51
N PHE A 154 3.75 1.60 -8.88
CA PHE A 154 4.20 0.65 -9.89
C PHE A 154 4.35 1.35 -11.24
N ASN A 155 5.47 1.09 -11.87
CA ASN A 155 5.73 1.62 -13.19
C ASN A 155 4.72 0.99 -14.20
N MET A 156 3.77 1.79 -14.68
CA MET A 156 2.80 1.39 -15.72
C MET A 156 3.52 0.87 -16.98
N ASP A 157 4.73 1.35 -17.24
CA ASP A 157 5.54 0.93 -18.38
C ASP A 157 5.85 -0.56 -18.38
N VAL A 158 5.94 -1.20 -17.20
CA VAL A 158 6.18 -2.65 -17.09
C VAL A 158 5.01 -3.43 -17.69
N ARG A 159 3.78 -3.04 -17.37
CA ARG A 159 2.57 -3.66 -17.93
C ARG A 159 2.44 -3.40 -19.41
N TYR A 160 2.70 -2.16 -19.82
CA TYR A 160 2.64 -1.78 -21.23
C TYR A 160 3.68 -2.54 -22.07
N ARG A 161 4.92 -2.67 -21.59
CA ARG A 161 5.96 -3.49 -22.25
C ARG A 161 5.56 -4.96 -22.37
N PHE A 162 4.92 -5.51 -21.34
CA PHE A 162 4.41 -6.88 -21.40
C PHE A 162 3.36 -7.03 -22.50
N PHE A 163 2.32 -6.18 -22.53
CA PHE A 163 1.28 -6.29 -23.56
C PHE A 163 1.81 -6.06 -24.98
N ARG A 164 2.72 -5.12 -25.16
CA ARG A 164 3.38 -4.91 -26.46
C ARG A 164 4.18 -6.12 -26.90
N ARG A 165 4.93 -6.74 -26.01
CA ARG A 165 5.69 -7.95 -26.30
C ARG A 165 4.76 -9.10 -26.61
N TYR A 166 3.72 -9.31 -25.78
CA TYR A 166 2.73 -10.37 -25.99
C TYR A 166 2.04 -10.25 -27.36
N LEU A 167 1.59 -9.05 -27.71
CA LEU A 167 0.95 -8.79 -29.01
C LEU A 167 1.88 -9.09 -30.17
N ARG A 168 3.18 -8.75 -30.05
CA ARG A 168 4.18 -9.01 -31.08
C ARG A 168 4.42 -10.52 -31.28
N GLU A 169 4.41 -11.30 -30.20
CA GLU A 169 4.70 -12.73 -30.23
C GLU A 169 3.48 -13.57 -30.62
N ASN A 170 2.26 -13.11 -30.33
CA ASN A 170 1.03 -13.90 -30.51
C ASN A 170 0.05 -13.31 -31.53
N ASN A 171 0.23 -12.10 -32.04
CA ASN A 171 -0.68 -11.35 -32.92
C ASN A 171 -2.07 -11.07 -32.33
N PHE A 172 -2.28 -11.29 -31.05
CA PHE A 172 -3.52 -10.95 -30.33
C PHE A 172 -3.19 -10.59 -28.87
N LEU A 173 -4.12 -9.94 -28.18
CA LEU A 173 -4.00 -9.67 -26.75
C LEU A 173 -4.51 -10.88 -25.93
N PRO A 174 -3.95 -11.14 -24.75
CA PRO A 174 -4.44 -12.20 -23.90
C PRO A 174 -5.85 -11.88 -23.41
N HIS A 175 -6.74 -12.88 -23.41
CA HIS A 175 -8.05 -12.74 -22.80
C HIS A 175 -7.96 -12.47 -21.29
N GLN A 176 -6.94 -13.02 -20.66
CA GLN A 176 -6.65 -12.84 -19.24
C GLN A 176 -5.13 -12.74 -19.03
N ALA A 177 -4.72 -11.71 -18.32
CA ALA A 177 -3.34 -11.53 -17.87
C ALA A 177 -3.30 -11.45 -16.34
N TRP A 178 -2.23 -11.98 -15.77
CA TRP A 178 -1.98 -11.98 -14.32
C TRP A 178 -0.85 -11.02 -14.00
N GLY A 179 -1.08 -10.19 -12.98
CA GLY A 179 -0.02 -9.43 -12.33
C GLY A 179 0.21 -10.03 -10.94
N VAL A 180 1.38 -10.60 -10.71
CA VAL A 180 1.73 -11.16 -9.40
C VAL A 180 2.84 -10.33 -8.80
N THR A 181 2.59 -9.81 -7.61
CA THR A 181 3.56 -9.00 -6.87
C THR A 181 4.02 -9.77 -5.64
N ASP A 182 5.31 -9.87 -5.51
CA ASP A 182 5.99 -10.40 -4.34
C ASP A 182 6.99 -9.36 -3.84
N PHE A 183 7.10 -9.17 -2.52
CA PHE A 183 7.98 -8.17 -1.94
C PHE A 183 8.63 -8.65 -0.66
N HIS A 184 9.90 -8.29 -0.52
CA HIS A 184 10.74 -8.66 0.59
C HIS A 184 11.49 -7.43 1.12
N SER A 185 11.90 -7.45 2.37
CA SER A 185 12.84 -6.45 2.87
C SER A 185 14.18 -6.62 2.18
N ASN A 186 14.75 -5.50 1.69
CA ASN A 186 16.12 -5.53 1.13
C ASN A 186 17.10 -5.93 2.24
N PRO A 187 17.98 -6.93 2.01
CA PRO A 187 18.90 -7.40 3.03
C PRO A 187 20.00 -6.39 3.36
N ASP A 188 20.38 -5.57 2.39
CA ASP A 188 21.55 -4.70 2.47
C ASP A 188 21.19 -3.27 2.86
N THR A 189 19.98 -2.81 2.54
CA THR A 189 19.56 -1.43 2.76
C THR A 189 18.29 -1.35 3.61
N PRO A 190 18.39 -0.94 4.88
CA PRO A 190 17.22 -0.71 5.73
C PRO A 190 16.26 0.34 5.11
N GLY A 191 14.96 0.11 5.23
CA GLY A 191 13.93 1.02 4.70
C GLY A 191 13.58 0.82 3.22
N ILE A 192 14.34 -0.03 2.53
CA ILE A 192 14.07 -0.40 1.13
C ILE A 192 13.33 -1.74 1.06
N ILE A 193 12.41 -1.83 0.12
CA ILE A 193 11.68 -3.04 -0.24
C ILE A 193 12.10 -3.47 -1.64
N ASP A 194 12.45 -4.75 -1.78
CA ASP A 194 12.65 -5.39 -3.07
C ASP A 194 11.32 -5.95 -3.57
N ILE A 195 10.96 -5.58 -4.77
CA ILE A 195 9.70 -5.96 -5.40
C ILE A 195 10.00 -6.82 -6.62
N ARG A 196 9.33 -7.95 -6.69
CA ARG A 196 9.28 -8.81 -7.87
C ARG A 196 7.87 -8.73 -8.44
N TYR A 197 7.74 -8.12 -9.60
CA TYR A 197 6.48 -8.01 -10.31
C TYR A 197 6.50 -8.90 -11.54
N MET A 198 5.68 -9.94 -11.53
CA MET A 198 5.51 -10.85 -12.65
C MET A 198 4.25 -10.47 -13.43
N THR A 199 4.38 -10.40 -14.75
CA THR A 199 3.26 -10.33 -15.67
C THR A 199 3.20 -11.66 -16.42
N ALA A 200 2.05 -12.34 -16.38
CA ALA A 200 1.95 -13.72 -16.82
C ALA A 200 0.57 -14.05 -17.44
N THR A 201 0.51 -15.18 -18.11
CA THR A 201 -0.72 -15.84 -18.52
C THR A 201 -0.76 -17.26 -18.00
N GLU A 202 -1.91 -17.92 -18.01
CA GLU A 202 -1.98 -19.35 -17.68
C GLU A 202 -1.17 -20.18 -18.67
N GLU A 203 -0.49 -21.19 -18.13
CA GLU A 203 0.29 -22.11 -18.96
C GLU A 203 -0.61 -22.83 -19.97
N GLY A 204 -0.15 -22.97 -21.22
CA GLY A 204 -0.92 -23.55 -22.31
C GLY A 204 -1.83 -22.60 -23.07
N LYS A 205 -2.12 -21.38 -22.53
CA LYS A 205 -2.97 -20.39 -23.21
C LYS A 205 -2.19 -19.38 -24.07
N SER A 206 -0.87 -19.38 -23.99
CA SER A 206 -0.01 -18.49 -24.80
C SER A 206 1.38 -19.04 -24.99
N VAL A 207 2.01 -18.62 -26.07
CA VAL A 207 3.42 -18.93 -26.37
C VAL A 207 4.25 -17.70 -26.04
N PHE A 208 4.99 -17.73 -24.92
CA PHE A 208 6.10 -16.82 -24.71
C PHE A 208 7.39 -17.50 -25.19
N SER A 209 7.98 -16.97 -26.24
CA SER A 209 9.29 -17.38 -26.70
C SER A 209 10.35 -16.49 -26.04
N GLY A 210 11.23 -17.05 -25.21
CA GLY A 210 12.36 -16.31 -24.65
C GLY A 210 13.03 -16.96 -23.44
N LYS A 211 14.32 -16.65 -23.26
CA LYS A 211 15.18 -17.19 -22.19
C LYS A 211 14.80 -16.74 -20.76
N GLU A 212 13.90 -15.75 -20.62
CA GLU A 212 13.50 -15.17 -19.32
C GLU A 212 12.12 -15.64 -18.84
N LYS A 213 11.64 -16.77 -19.36
CA LYS A 213 10.35 -17.32 -18.96
C LYS A 213 10.43 -17.93 -17.57
N ILE A 214 9.69 -17.36 -16.64
CA ILE A 214 9.54 -17.91 -15.27
C ILE A 214 8.15 -18.52 -15.15
N LYS A 215 8.07 -19.68 -14.48
CA LYS A 215 6.82 -20.30 -14.07
C LYS A 215 6.64 -20.11 -12.58
N ILE A 216 5.40 -19.81 -12.18
CA ILE A 216 5.00 -19.80 -10.78
C ILE A 216 3.69 -20.58 -10.61
N THR A 217 3.50 -21.14 -9.44
CA THR A 217 2.28 -21.84 -9.07
C THR A 217 1.50 -21.00 -8.08
N ILE A 218 0.25 -20.67 -8.41
CA ILE A 218 -0.71 -20.14 -7.46
C ILE A 218 -1.40 -21.33 -6.80
N PRO A 219 -1.27 -21.56 -5.50
CA PRO A 219 -1.85 -22.73 -4.85
C PRO A 219 -3.37 -22.70 -4.90
N ALA A 220 -4.00 -23.87 -4.83
CA ALA A 220 -5.42 -23.94 -4.57
C ALA A 220 -5.73 -23.37 -3.19
N GLY A 221 -6.83 -22.64 -3.06
CA GLY A 221 -7.17 -22.01 -1.79
C GLY A 221 -8.32 -21.02 -1.88
N THR A 222 -8.57 -20.37 -0.76
CA THR A 222 -9.58 -19.32 -0.64
C THR A 222 -8.89 -17.95 -0.76
N TYR A 223 -9.44 -17.10 -1.61
CA TYR A 223 -8.89 -15.80 -1.94
C TYR A 223 -9.94 -14.70 -1.79
N LEU A 224 -9.50 -13.49 -1.54
CA LEU A 224 -10.33 -12.30 -1.67
C LEU A 224 -10.19 -11.74 -3.07
N GLN A 225 -11.31 -11.62 -3.77
CA GLN A 225 -11.38 -11.04 -5.10
C GLN A 225 -12.02 -9.66 -5.04
N PHE A 226 -11.33 -8.68 -5.63
CA PHE A 226 -11.82 -7.32 -5.80
C PHE A 226 -11.99 -7.04 -7.28
N HIS A 227 -13.13 -6.50 -7.68
CA HIS A 227 -13.41 -6.15 -9.07
C HIS A 227 -13.11 -4.68 -9.33
N TYR A 228 -12.49 -4.39 -10.45
CA TYR A 228 -12.24 -3.04 -10.95
C TYR A 228 -12.80 -2.87 -12.36
N ASN A 229 -13.76 -1.97 -12.51
CA ASN A 229 -14.41 -1.62 -13.76
C ASN A 229 -14.15 -0.15 -14.11
N GLY A 230 -12.90 0.28 -14.08
CA GLY A 230 -12.49 1.64 -14.37
C GLY A 230 -11.52 1.73 -15.56
N ARG A 231 -11.10 2.94 -15.84
CA ARG A 231 -10.06 3.18 -16.85
C ARG A 231 -8.71 2.66 -16.37
N SER A 232 -7.82 2.34 -17.31
CA SER A 232 -6.49 1.79 -17.01
C SER A 232 -5.61 2.73 -16.16
N ASP A 233 -5.81 4.04 -16.28
CA ASP A 233 -5.12 5.06 -15.48
C ASP A 233 -5.51 5.03 -13.99
N GLY A 234 -6.76 4.71 -13.65
CA GLY A 234 -7.23 4.56 -12.26
C GLY A 234 -6.93 3.21 -11.62
N PHE A 235 -6.43 2.23 -12.36
CA PHE A 235 -6.19 0.87 -11.82
C PHE A 235 -5.10 0.85 -10.74
N GLN A 236 -4.11 1.73 -10.85
CA GLN A 236 -3.05 1.84 -9.85
C GLN A 236 -3.59 2.34 -8.52
N ASP A 237 -4.42 3.39 -8.54
CA ASP A 237 -5.05 3.94 -7.34
C ASP A 237 -5.96 2.91 -6.68
N PHE A 238 -6.72 2.14 -7.49
CA PHE A 238 -7.52 1.03 -6.99
C PHE A 238 -6.68 -0.02 -6.24
N ILE A 239 -5.54 -0.44 -6.78
CA ILE A 239 -4.63 -1.39 -6.11
C ILE A 239 -4.12 -0.81 -4.78
N LEU A 240 -3.77 0.48 -4.77
CA LEU A 240 -3.34 1.16 -3.55
C LEU A 240 -4.46 1.22 -2.52
N ASP A 241 -5.68 1.52 -2.92
CA ASP A 241 -6.85 1.57 -2.04
C ASP A 241 -7.22 0.20 -1.49
N VAL A 242 -7.14 -0.86 -2.30
CA VAL A 242 -7.30 -2.23 -1.81
C VAL A 242 -6.31 -2.51 -0.67
N ASN A 243 -5.05 -2.19 -0.85
CA ASN A 243 -4.01 -2.48 0.14
C ASN A 243 -4.06 -1.55 1.36
N ARG A 244 -4.38 -0.26 1.18
CA ARG A 244 -4.33 0.75 2.24
C ARG A 244 -5.63 0.92 3.01
N ILE A 245 -6.76 0.61 2.38
CA ILE A 245 -8.10 0.88 2.91
C ILE A 245 -8.89 -0.41 3.11
N HIS A 246 -9.03 -1.22 2.07
CA HIS A 246 -9.95 -2.36 2.09
C HIS A 246 -9.42 -3.53 2.90
N LEU A 247 -8.19 -3.99 2.65
CA LEU A 247 -7.60 -5.09 3.40
C LEU A 247 -7.50 -4.82 4.91
N PRO A 248 -7.05 -3.63 5.37
CA PRO A 248 -7.05 -3.31 6.80
C PRO A 248 -8.44 -3.36 7.45
N ARG A 249 -9.49 -2.95 6.73
CA ARG A 249 -10.88 -2.99 7.25
C ARG A 249 -11.46 -4.39 7.38
N LEU A 250 -10.95 -5.34 6.60
CA LEU A 250 -11.46 -6.70 6.56
C LEU A 250 -10.81 -7.64 7.58
N GLY A 251 -9.80 -7.18 8.29
CA GLY A 251 -9.07 -8.02 9.25
C GLY A 251 -8.29 -9.15 8.60
N VAL A 252 -7.94 -9.01 7.32
CA VAL A 252 -7.23 -10.06 6.61
C VAL A 252 -5.79 -10.14 7.10
N VAL A 253 -5.44 -11.29 7.64
CA VAL A 253 -4.06 -11.66 7.99
C VAL A 253 -3.35 -12.07 6.70
N ARG A 254 -2.17 -11.49 6.46
CA ARG A 254 -1.26 -11.91 5.38
C ARG A 254 -0.23 -12.87 5.91
#